data_0e6cb8f6b858109b9d03b5de426197dd
#
_entry.id   0e6cb8f6b858109b9d03b5de426197dd
#
_cell.length_a   1.000
_cell.length_b   1.000
_cell.length_c   1.000
_cell.angle_alpha   90.00
_cell.angle_beta   90.00
_cell.angle_gamma   90.00
#
_symmetry.space_group_name_H-M   'P 1'
#
loop_
_entity.id
_entity.type
_entity.pdbx_description
1 polymer ?
#
loop_
_entity_poly.entity_id
_entity_poly.type
_entity_poly.pdbx_seq_one_letter_code
_entity_poly.pdbx_strand_id
1 'polypeptide(L)'
;MSETSSQSIRQQVDAIYQRESRRVFATLIRLLGDFDLAEEAMHDAFTAAVVQWEETGIPDQPRAWLVSTGRFKAIDSLRRRARFDEAQQEVV
;
A
#
# COMPACT_ATOMS: atom_id res chain seq x y z
N MET A 1 -13.25 9.53 -22.81
CA MET A 1 -12.82 8.14 -22.72
C MET A 1 -11.84 7.88 -21.58
N SER A 2 -10.92 8.82 -21.29
CA SER A 2 -10.03 8.68 -20.13
C SER A 2 -10.78 8.60 -18.81
N GLU A 3 -11.87 9.36 -18.66
CA GLU A 3 -12.70 9.31 -17.47
C GLU A 3 -13.34 7.93 -17.25
N THR A 4 -13.80 7.30 -18.32
CA THR A 4 -14.39 5.97 -18.26
C THR A 4 -13.35 4.93 -17.83
N SER A 5 -12.12 5.04 -18.34
CA SER A 5 -11.02 4.16 -17.96
C SER A 5 -10.65 4.32 -16.50
N SER A 6 -10.55 5.56 -16.01
CA SER A 6 -10.24 5.84 -14.60
C SER A 6 -11.32 5.28 -13.68
N GLN A 7 -12.59 5.46 -14.03
CA GLN A 7 -13.70 4.93 -13.26
C GLN A 7 -13.68 3.40 -13.24
N SER A 8 -13.36 2.78 -14.38
CA SER A 8 -13.28 1.32 -14.48
C SER A 8 -12.18 0.77 -13.57
N ILE A 9 -11.00 1.40 -13.54
CA ILE A 9 -9.91 0.98 -12.64
C ILE A 9 -10.32 1.15 -11.19
N ARG A 10 -10.93 2.28 -10.82
CA ARG A 10 -11.38 2.50 -9.45
C ARG A 10 -12.41 1.46 -9.01
N GLN A 11 -13.34 1.13 -9.89
CA GLN A 11 -14.34 0.10 -9.62
C GLN A 11 -13.69 -1.25 -9.41
N GLN A 12 -12.70 -1.59 -10.23
CA GLN A 12 -11.98 -2.85 -10.11
C GLN A 12 -11.14 -2.90 -8.83
N VAL A 13 -10.45 -1.80 -8.49
CA VAL A 13 -9.69 -1.71 -7.24
C VAL A 13 -10.62 -1.85 -6.04
N ASP A 14 -11.79 -1.22 -6.09
CA ASP A 14 -12.77 -1.31 -5.02
C ASP A 14 -13.26 -2.75 -4.84
N ALA A 15 -13.53 -3.45 -5.93
CA ALA A 15 -13.91 -4.87 -5.90
C ALA A 15 -12.80 -5.73 -5.31
N ILE A 16 -11.55 -5.46 -5.66
CA ILE A 16 -10.39 -6.16 -5.13
C ILE A 16 -10.26 -5.87 -3.63
N TYR A 17 -10.47 -4.62 -3.22
CA TYR A 17 -10.47 -4.25 -1.80
C TYR A 17 -11.49 -5.08 -1.02
N GLN A 18 -12.73 -5.16 -1.51
CA GLN A 18 -13.77 -5.93 -0.84
C GLN A 18 -13.40 -7.41 -0.71
N ARG A 19 -12.76 -7.95 -1.74
CA ARG A 19 -12.42 -9.37 -1.78
C ARG A 19 -11.13 -9.70 -1.02
N GLU A 20 -10.12 -8.84 -1.08
CA GLU A 20 -8.76 -9.16 -0.68
C GLU A 20 -8.24 -8.40 0.54
N SER A 21 -8.92 -7.33 1.00
CA SER A 21 -8.35 -6.46 2.04
C SER A 21 -8.01 -7.21 3.33
N ARG A 22 -8.84 -8.14 3.77
CA ARG A 22 -8.58 -8.90 5.00
C ARG A 22 -7.32 -9.73 4.89
N ARG A 23 -7.11 -10.37 3.74
CA ARG A 23 -5.94 -11.22 3.51
C ARG A 23 -4.68 -10.40 3.37
N VAL A 24 -4.77 -9.27 2.67
CA VAL A 24 -3.65 -8.33 2.56
C VAL A 24 -3.27 -7.82 3.95
N PHE A 25 -4.24 -7.40 4.73
CA PHE A 25 -4.02 -6.88 6.07
C PHE A 25 -3.39 -7.94 6.98
N ALA A 26 -3.94 -9.15 7.01
CA ALA A 26 -3.41 -10.24 7.83
C ALA A 26 -1.97 -10.57 7.47
N THR A 27 -1.65 -10.59 6.18
CA THR A 27 -0.29 -10.85 5.72
C THR A 27 0.65 -9.73 6.13
N LEU A 28 0.23 -8.47 6.00
CA LEU A 28 1.04 -7.32 6.39
C LEU A 28 1.29 -7.30 7.91
N ILE A 29 0.29 -7.62 8.72
CA ILE A 29 0.46 -7.74 10.18
C ILE A 29 1.56 -8.75 10.49
N ARG A 30 1.52 -9.91 9.82
CA ARG A 30 2.48 -10.98 10.05
C ARG A 30 3.89 -10.56 9.63
N LEU A 31 4.01 -9.87 8.49
CA LEU A 31 5.30 -9.44 7.96
C LEU A 31 5.91 -8.28 8.73
N LEU A 32 5.09 -7.34 9.17
CA LEU A 32 5.56 -6.11 9.81
C LEU A 32 5.55 -6.19 11.33
N GLY A 33 4.77 -7.09 11.89
CA GLY A 33 4.71 -7.28 13.34
C GLY A 33 4.05 -6.13 14.09
N ASP A 34 3.28 -5.28 13.41
CA ASP A 34 2.67 -4.09 13.99
C ASP A 34 1.32 -3.85 13.31
N PHE A 35 0.27 -3.75 14.11
CA PHE A 35 -1.09 -3.63 13.62
C PHE A 35 -1.33 -2.28 12.91
N ASP A 36 -0.91 -1.19 13.55
CA ASP A 36 -1.12 0.16 13.01
C ASP A 36 -0.30 0.39 11.76
N LEU A 37 0.94 -0.10 11.76
CA LEU A 37 1.81 -0.01 10.59
C LEU A 37 1.25 -0.82 9.41
N ALA A 38 0.69 -1.99 9.69
CA ALA A 38 0.06 -2.82 8.66
C ALA A 38 -1.16 -2.14 8.05
N GLU A 39 -1.96 -1.45 8.87
CA GLU A 39 -3.13 -0.72 8.39
C GLU A 39 -2.70 0.42 7.47
N GLU A 40 -1.73 1.20 7.89
CA GLU A 40 -1.16 2.29 7.09
C GLU A 40 -0.59 1.75 5.77
N ALA A 41 0.16 0.65 5.84
CA ALA A 41 0.74 0.01 4.67
C ALA A 41 -0.33 -0.45 3.67
N MET A 42 -1.41 -1.02 4.18
CA MET A 42 -2.52 -1.47 3.34
C MET A 42 -3.17 -0.29 2.61
N HIS A 43 -3.45 0.78 3.32
CA HIS A 43 -4.02 1.99 2.72
C HIS A 43 -3.10 2.57 1.65
N ASP A 44 -1.81 2.65 1.94
CA ASP A 44 -0.82 3.16 0.98
C ASP A 44 -0.75 2.28 -0.27
N ALA A 45 -0.83 0.96 -0.09
CA ALA A 45 -0.80 0.02 -1.22
C ALA A 45 -2.02 0.19 -2.13
N PHE A 46 -3.21 0.32 -1.56
CA PHE A 46 -4.42 0.52 -2.35
C PHE A 46 -4.44 1.88 -3.02
N THR A 47 -3.93 2.91 -2.37
CA THR A 47 -3.79 4.24 -2.98
C THR A 47 -2.85 4.17 -4.19
N ALA A 48 -1.72 3.50 -4.04
CA ALA A 48 -0.78 3.31 -5.14
C ALA A 48 -1.39 2.51 -6.29
N ALA A 49 -2.23 1.51 -5.97
CA ALA A 49 -2.90 0.69 -6.98
C ALA A 49 -3.82 1.53 -7.86
N VAL A 50 -4.59 2.43 -7.27
CA VAL A 50 -5.50 3.30 -8.02
C VAL A 50 -4.73 4.11 -9.06
N VAL A 51 -3.55 4.61 -8.70
CA VAL A 51 -2.72 5.42 -9.60
C VAL A 51 -1.98 4.58 -10.62
N GLN A 52 -1.27 3.53 -10.16
CA GLN A 52 -0.38 2.77 -11.04
C GLN A 52 -1.11 1.83 -11.98
N TRP A 53 -2.18 1.21 -11.52
CA TRP A 53 -2.91 0.25 -12.36
C TRP A 53 -3.67 0.91 -13.49
N GLU A 54 -3.93 2.20 -13.38
CA GLU A 54 -4.50 2.97 -14.49
C GLU A 54 -3.54 3.01 -15.68
N GLU A 55 -2.25 3.08 -15.40
CA GLU A 55 -1.20 3.12 -16.44
C GLU A 55 -0.76 1.74 -16.89
N THR A 56 -0.58 0.82 -15.95
CA THR A 56 0.03 -0.48 -16.22
C THR A 56 -0.98 -1.61 -16.39
N GLY A 57 -2.24 -1.40 -16.00
CA GLY A 57 -3.23 -2.45 -15.88
C GLY A 57 -3.10 -3.19 -14.55
N ILE A 58 -4.10 -4.01 -14.26
CA ILE A 58 -4.15 -4.78 -13.01
C ILE A 58 -3.22 -6.00 -13.17
N PRO A 59 -2.31 -6.23 -12.20
CA PRO A 59 -1.41 -7.38 -12.28
C PRO A 59 -2.17 -8.71 -12.15
N ASP A 60 -1.55 -9.79 -12.60
CA ASP A 60 -2.15 -11.11 -12.54
C ASP A 60 -2.43 -11.56 -11.11
N GLN A 61 -1.58 -11.14 -10.17
CA GLN A 61 -1.75 -11.46 -8.76
C GLN A 61 -1.84 -10.17 -7.93
N PRO A 62 -3.02 -9.55 -7.90
CA PRO A 62 -3.19 -8.26 -7.22
C PRO A 62 -2.82 -8.31 -5.74
N ARG A 63 -3.18 -9.39 -5.04
CA ARG A 63 -2.87 -9.53 -3.60
C ARG A 63 -1.37 -9.48 -3.36
N ALA A 64 -0.59 -10.22 -4.13
CA ALA A 64 0.86 -10.25 -4.00
C ALA A 64 1.46 -8.87 -4.24
N TRP A 65 0.97 -8.18 -5.27
CA TRP A 65 1.40 -6.82 -5.58
C TRP A 65 1.10 -5.85 -4.41
N LEU A 66 -0.10 -5.96 -3.85
CA LEU A 66 -0.53 -5.11 -2.74
C LEU A 66 0.32 -5.35 -1.49
N VAL A 67 0.60 -6.60 -1.17
CA VAL A 67 1.44 -6.95 -0.02
C VAL A 67 2.86 -6.42 -0.21
N SER A 68 3.46 -6.66 -1.38
CA SER A 68 4.82 -6.18 -1.69
C SER A 68 4.91 -4.67 -1.62
N THR A 69 3.95 -3.99 -2.24
CA THR A 69 3.94 -2.52 -2.27
C THR A 69 3.73 -1.95 -0.87
N GLY A 70 2.79 -2.51 -0.11
CA GLY A 70 2.54 -2.07 1.26
C GLY A 70 3.76 -2.25 2.14
N ARG A 71 4.40 -3.41 2.05
CA ARG A 71 5.62 -3.70 2.82
C ARG A 71 6.74 -2.72 2.48
N PHE A 72 6.95 -2.48 1.19
CA PHE A 72 7.97 -1.53 0.73
C PHE A 72 7.71 -0.13 1.30
N LYS A 73 6.48 0.34 1.22
CA LYS A 73 6.11 1.67 1.72
C LYS A 73 6.27 1.77 3.24
N ALA A 74 5.94 0.71 3.96
CA ALA A 74 6.10 0.66 5.41
C ALA A 74 7.58 0.74 5.81
N ILE A 75 8.44 -0.02 5.14
CA ILE A 75 9.87 0.00 5.41
C ILE A 75 10.45 1.38 5.10
N ASP A 76 10.06 1.98 3.98
CA ASP A 76 10.48 3.32 3.61
C ASP A 76 10.05 4.36 4.65
N SER A 77 8.82 4.26 5.13
CA SER A 77 8.29 5.13 6.18
C SER A 77 9.11 5.01 7.48
N LEU A 78 9.43 3.78 7.89
CA LEU A 78 10.23 3.53 9.08
C LEU A 78 11.64 4.13 8.94
N ARG A 79 12.24 4.01 7.77
CA ARG A 79 13.56 4.59 7.50
C ARG A 79 13.53 6.11 7.59
N ARG A 80 12.47 6.74 7.08
CA ARG A 80 12.33 8.20 7.16
C ARG A 80 12.13 8.67 8.59
N ARG A 81 11.35 7.95 9.39
CA ARG A 81 11.16 8.25 10.81
C ARG A 81 12.46 8.13 11.58
N ALA A 82 13.23 7.08 11.33
CA ALA A 82 14.52 6.88 11.99
C ALA A 82 15.48 8.02 11.68
N ARG A 83 15.57 8.45 10.43
CA ARG A 83 16.44 9.56 10.04
C ARG A 83 15.98 10.88 10.66
N PHE A 84 14.70 11.10 10.77
CA PHE A 84 14.15 12.30 11.41
C PHE A 84 14.48 12.33 12.89
N ASP A 85 14.36 11.20 13.59
CA ASP A 85 14.68 11.09 15.01
C ASP A 85 16.16 11.32 15.27
N GLU A 86 17.03 10.78 14.42
CA GLU A 86 18.48 11.01 14.53
C GLU A 86 18.81 12.50 14.34
N ALA A 87 18.20 13.15 13.36
CA ALA A 87 18.41 14.58 13.11
C ALA A 87 17.99 15.42 14.31
N GLN A 88 16.86 15.05 14.93
CA GLN A 88 16.40 15.76 16.13
C GLN A 88 17.32 15.57 17.32
N GLN A 89 17.86 14.37 17.50
CA GLN A 89 18.81 14.10 18.56
C GLN A 89 20.09 14.88 18.40
N GLU A 90 20.56 15.08 17.19
CA GLU A 90 21.78 15.85 16.92
C GLU A 90 21.61 17.33 17.23
N VAL A 91 20.40 17.86 17.13
CA VAL A 91 20.12 19.28 17.40
C VAL A 91 20.14 19.59 18.91
N VAL A 92 19.90 18.60 19.73
CA VAL A 92 19.92 18.76 21.18
C VAL A 92 21.35 18.67 21.70
#